data_563cd340e94b8f3b7274bb9b51184e6b
#
_entry.id   563cd340e94b8f3b7274bb9b51184e6b
#
_cell.length_a   1.000
_cell.length_b   1.000
_cell.length_c   1.000
_cell.angle_alpha   90.00
_cell.angle_beta   90.00
_cell.angle_gamma   90.00
#
_symmetry.space_group_name_H-M   'P 1'
#
loop_
_entity.id
_entity.type
_entity.pdbx_description
1 polymer ?
#
loop_
_entity_poly.entity_id
_entity_poly.type
_entity_poly.pdbx_seq_one_letter_code
_entity_poly.pdbx_strand_id
1 'polypeptide(L)'
;MEKTQPKINAAYIPVWGYFILIFAVMMMLIGATIPISNHESKSDDSYTDFSTGWLSYDNSEASLSHISGNTIIHRTIQESDCNKTLFFFAKTSNIKVFIDGICQYSNPIFSQQLFGKTPGALFVQVFIPAQSAGKILEIEVENPYMNDDSAKLSDMYLGDITDIIQSEQQNKFPAFCLSFITMVLGIAMLLLFIPLTHQQIIGRELLFLGAVTFISGLFLTTDSRYLQLVYGNAHIYHMIAETAMQLVIPPFLLFFCHMYDKYSKKISTILCFICELTFAGCFICEISGIRDYHQTLILTHIMFAISTIFILISTVKSIIQSPIKNFYHNLGCIMLCVLILTDIIVLWCGIGHETSYFVRLGVLIFVTMEIVQIVKKVLVTYQRNIKNELLSRLAYHDGLTDLLNRTSYMEKVKELENNKVPYILFAIYDVNNLKKVNDTMGHQKGDEMIKRVADVFNASLGKYGQCYRIGGDEFVFISTTPGIEDKFLQENDHLIANFGSISDGDNLVPITVAMGYCVLDGNSSMNVTDIIHEADSLMYEKKRTMKHRTS
;
A
#
# COMPACT_ATOMS: atom_id res chain seq x y z
N MET A 1 -35.53 -14.16 -22.45
CA MET A 1 -34.38 -14.47 -21.55
C MET A 1 -33.13 -13.78 -22.08
N GLU A 2 -33.02 -12.49 -21.84
CA GLU A 2 -31.81 -11.72 -22.12
C GLU A 2 -31.02 -11.63 -20.81
N LYS A 3 -29.87 -12.29 -20.79
CA LYS A 3 -28.91 -12.18 -19.69
C LYS A 3 -28.36 -10.76 -19.69
N THR A 4 -28.90 -9.89 -18.86
CA THR A 4 -28.26 -8.64 -18.48
C THR A 4 -26.97 -9.00 -17.72
N GLN A 5 -25.83 -8.95 -18.42
CA GLN A 5 -24.52 -8.95 -17.76
C GLN A 5 -24.49 -7.76 -16.79
N PRO A 6 -23.98 -7.94 -15.56
CA PRO A 6 -23.83 -6.82 -14.64
C PRO A 6 -22.88 -5.81 -15.28
N LYS A 7 -23.35 -4.57 -15.46
CA LYS A 7 -22.50 -3.44 -15.84
C LYS A 7 -21.40 -3.32 -14.79
N ILE A 8 -20.19 -3.74 -15.14
CA ILE A 8 -18.98 -3.44 -14.36
C ILE A 8 -18.91 -1.92 -14.31
N ASN A 9 -19.12 -1.35 -13.14
CA ASN A 9 -19.13 0.10 -12.94
C ASN A 9 -17.79 0.68 -13.43
N ALA A 10 -17.85 1.55 -14.43
CA ALA A 10 -16.73 2.21 -15.11
C ALA A 10 -15.80 3.03 -14.17
N ALA A 11 -16.13 3.14 -12.89
CA ALA A 11 -15.33 3.85 -11.89
C ALA A 11 -14.03 3.13 -11.49
N TYR A 12 -13.88 1.82 -11.78
CA TYR A 12 -12.67 1.05 -11.41
C TYR A 12 -11.61 1.00 -12.51
N ILE A 13 -11.98 1.29 -13.76
CA ILE A 13 -11.03 1.31 -14.88
C ILE A 13 -9.93 2.38 -14.70
N PRO A 14 -10.20 3.60 -14.17
CA PRO A 14 -9.15 4.61 -14.03
C PRO A 14 -8.04 4.22 -13.03
N VAL A 15 -8.35 3.53 -11.94
CA VAL A 15 -7.33 3.14 -10.94
C VAL A 15 -6.34 2.12 -11.55
N TRP A 16 -6.84 1.12 -12.26
CA TRP A 16 -6.00 0.17 -12.99
C TRP A 16 -5.22 0.83 -14.13
N GLY A 17 -5.85 1.76 -14.85
CA GLY A 17 -5.20 2.55 -15.89
C GLY A 17 -4.03 3.36 -15.36
N TYR A 18 -4.15 3.96 -14.17
CA TYR A 18 -3.06 4.67 -13.50
C TYR A 18 -1.92 3.74 -13.08
N PHE A 19 -2.22 2.55 -12.52
CA PHE A 19 -1.18 1.56 -12.19
C PHE A 19 -0.45 1.04 -13.42
N ILE A 20 -1.18 0.73 -14.51
CA ILE A 20 -0.57 0.31 -15.78
C ILE A 20 0.24 1.46 -16.38
N LEU A 21 -0.24 2.70 -16.32
CA LEU A 21 0.47 3.87 -16.81
C LEU A 21 1.75 4.12 -16.01
N ILE A 22 1.69 4.07 -14.67
CA ILE A 22 2.86 4.21 -13.79
C ILE A 22 3.87 3.10 -14.08
N PHE A 23 3.42 1.86 -14.24
CA PHE A 23 4.29 0.73 -14.59
C PHE A 23 4.90 0.87 -15.99
N ALA A 24 4.12 1.31 -16.99
CA ALA A 24 4.60 1.56 -18.36
C ALA A 24 5.60 2.73 -18.41
N VAL A 25 5.34 3.82 -17.68
CA VAL A 25 6.26 4.96 -17.54
C VAL A 25 7.54 4.51 -16.82
N MET A 26 7.42 3.70 -15.78
CA MET A 26 8.56 3.13 -15.06
C MET A 26 9.41 2.23 -15.98
N MET A 27 8.79 1.35 -16.77
CA MET A 27 9.49 0.50 -17.75
C MET A 27 10.11 1.33 -18.88
N MET A 28 9.46 2.41 -19.30
CA MET A 28 9.99 3.33 -20.32
C MET A 28 11.20 4.12 -19.79
N LEU A 29 11.15 4.57 -18.53
CA LEU A 29 12.28 5.22 -17.85
C LEU A 29 13.45 4.25 -17.65
N ILE A 30 13.18 3.00 -17.23
CA ILE A 30 14.19 1.95 -17.13
C ILE A 30 14.80 1.65 -18.52
N GLY A 31 13.96 1.53 -19.55
CA GLY A 31 14.44 1.32 -20.93
C GLY A 31 15.26 2.48 -21.49
N ALA A 32 14.91 3.70 -21.11
CA ALA A 32 15.66 4.92 -21.51
C ALA A 32 16.98 5.08 -20.73
N THR A 33 17.13 4.43 -19.58
CA THR A 33 18.33 4.49 -18.73
C THR A 33 19.29 3.32 -18.95
N ILE A 34 18.86 2.28 -19.68
CA ILE A 34 19.79 1.26 -20.18
C ILE A 34 20.59 1.95 -21.29
N PRO A 35 21.89 2.21 -21.12
CA PRO A 35 22.68 2.73 -22.22
C PRO A 35 22.61 1.67 -23.32
N ILE A 36 21.97 2.03 -24.44
CA ILE A 36 22.13 1.27 -25.67
C ILE A 36 23.62 1.36 -25.94
N SER A 37 24.33 0.26 -25.77
CA SER A 37 25.78 0.12 -25.90
C SER A 37 26.25 0.27 -27.35
N ASN A 38 25.70 1.25 -28.06
CA ASN A 38 26.13 1.74 -29.36
C ASN A 38 26.79 3.12 -29.25
N HIS A 39 27.22 3.55 -28.06
CA HIS A 39 28.33 4.46 -28.04
C HIS A 39 29.57 3.64 -28.45
N GLU A 40 29.89 3.72 -29.76
CA GLU A 40 31.30 3.80 -30.09
C GLU A 40 31.91 4.61 -28.98
N SER A 41 32.85 4.00 -28.24
CA SER A 41 33.74 4.75 -27.37
C SER A 41 34.30 5.88 -28.22
N LYS A 42 33.65 7.06 -28.22
CA LYS A 42 34.44 8.25 -28.34
C LYS A 42 35.46 8.04 -27.24
N SER A 43 36.69 7.79 -27.66
CA SER A 43 37.85 7.99 -26.83
C SER A 43 37.73 9.44 -26.39
N ASP A 44 37.04 9.70 -25.28
CA ASP A 44 37.00 10.98 -24.64
C ASP A 44 38.41 11.16 -24.08
N ASP A 45 39.29 11.76 -24.88
CA ASP A 45 40.59 12.25 -24.44
C ASP A 45 40.47 13.36 -23.38
N SER A 46 39.25 13.59 -22.86
CA SER A 46 38.96 14.69 -21.93
C SER A 46 39.40 14.39 -20.49
N TYR A 47 39.46 13.13 -20.07
CA TYR A 47 40.01 12.74 -18.78
C TYR A 47 40.69 11.36 -18.83
N THR A 48 41.65 11.12 -17.92
CA THR A 48 42.41 9.89 -17.86
C THR A 48 42.33 9.26 -16.48
N ASP A 49 42.43 7.91 -16.41
CA ASP A 49 42.58 7.21 -15.16
C ASP A 49 43.91 7.61 -14.49
N PHE A 50 43.81 8.03 -13.25
CA PHE A 50 44.96 8.49 -12.43
C PHE A 50 45.18 7.61 -11.21
N SER A 51 44.66 6.38 -11.19
CA SER A 51 44.70 5.43 -10.08
C SER A 51 46.11 4.79 -9.90
N THR A 52 46.98 4.88 -10.88
CA THR A 52 48.32 4.23 -10.85
C THR A 52 49.46 5.22 -10.64
N GLY A 53 50.61 4.73 -10.22
CA GLY A 53 51.83 5.55 -10.06
C GLY A 53 51.89 6.36 -8.77
N TRP A 54 51.07 6.03 -7.77
CA TRP A 54 51.14 6.58 -6.43
C TRP A 54 52.14 5.80 -5.58
N LEU A 55 52.95 6.50 -4.85
CA LEU A 55 53.96 5.93 -3.96
C LEU A 55 53.64 6.25 -2.51
N SER A 56 53.89 5.31 -1.63
CA SER A 56 53.88 5.54 -0.18
C SER A 56 55.15 6.27 0.26
N TYR A 57 55.22 6.70 1.50
CA TYR A 57 56.35 7.46 2.03
C TYR A 57 57.69 6.70 1.94
N ASP A 58 57.68 5.36 1.93
CA ASP A 58 58.83 4.48 1.73
C ASP A 58 59.20 4.24 0.25
N ASN A 59 58.56 4.96 -0.67
CA ASN A 59 58.68 4.79 -2.13
C ASN A 59 58.19 3.43 -2.67
N SER A 60 57.44 2.67 -1.89
CA SER A 60 56.71 1.49 -2.39
C SER A 60 55.44 1.92 -3.10
N GLU A 61 54.90 1.07 -3.98
CA GLU A 61 53.62 1.30 -4.62
C GLU A 61 52.49 1.35 -3.57
N ALA A 62 51.72 2.44 -3.58
CA ALA A 62 50.67 2.67 -2.60
C ALA A 62 49.43 1.87 -2.91
N SER A 63 48.86 1.17 -1.92
CA SER A 63 47.54 0.58 -2.01
C SER A 63 46.45 1.65 -1.83
N LEU A 64 45.56 1.81 -2.81
CA LEU A 64 44.45 2.73 -2.73
C LEU A 64 43.17 2.08 -2.18
N SER A 65 43.11 0.75 -2.13
CA SER A 65 41.92 -0.01 -1.77
C SER A 65 41.80 -0.35 -0.28
N HIS A 66 42.91 -0.36 0.45
CA HIS A 66 42.95 -0.69 1.88
C HIS A 66 43.95 0.22 2.57
N ILE A 67 43.48 1.25 3.21
CA ILE A 67 44.32 2.24 3.90
C ILE A 67 44.01 2.15 5.39
N SER A 68 45.04 1.76 6.14
CA SER A 68 45.01 1.69 7.60
C SER A 68 45.74 2.87 8.25
N GLY A 69 45.13 3.45 9.27
CA GLY A 69 45.69 4.57 10.01
C GLY A 69 45.88 5.84 9.15
N ASN A 70 46.95 6.59 9.48
CA ASN A 70 47.30 7.81 8.74
C ASN A 70 48.34 7.45 7.69
N THR A 71 48.00 7.67 6.43
CA THR A 71 48.86 7.33 5.29
C THR A 71 49.02 8.54 4.40
N ILE A 72 50.27 8.79 3.95
CA ILE A 72 50.57 9.80 2.94
C ILE A 72 50.97 9.07 1.67
N ILE A 73 50.29 9.39 0.58
CA ILE A 73 50.66 8.92 -0.76
C ILE A 73 51.09 10.12 -1.60
N HIS A 74 52.08 9.92 -2.44
CA HIS A 74 52.61 11.00 -3.25
C HIS A 74 52.88 10.57 -4.70
N ARG A 75 52.93 11.57 -5.59
CA ARG A 75 53.23 11.40 -7.00
C ARG A 75 53.84 12.68 -7.55
N THR A 76 54.80 12.57 -8.46
CA THR A 76 55.36 13.74 -9.16
C THR A 76 54.41 14.16 -10.29
N ILE A 77 54.05 15.44 -10.35
CA ILE A 77 53.20 16.03 -11.36
C ILE A 77 53.96 16.13 -12.67
N GLN A 78 53.43 15.55 -13.73
CA GLN A 78 53.97 15.68 -15.09
C GLN A 78 53.45 16.97 -15.76
N GLU A 79 54.08 17.43 -16.84
CA GLU A 79 53.64 18.59 -17.59
C GLU A 79 52.25 18.39 -18.20
N SER A 80 51.91 17.15 -18.61
CA SER A 80 50.61 16.71 -19.10
C SER A 80 49.49 16.77 -18.07
N ASP A 81 49.83 16.79 -16.77
CA ASP A 81 48.88 16.81 -15.67
C ASP A 81 48.43 18.21 -15.27
N CYS A 82 49.18 19.23 -15.74
CA CYS A 82 48.90 20.62 -15.44
C CYS A 82 47.62 21.14 -16.12
N ASN A 83 47.00 22.15 -15.53
CA ASN A 83 45.70 22.75 -15.95
C ASN A 83 44.52 21.76 -16.00
N LYS A 84 44.62 20.67 -15.25
CA LYS A 84 43.56 19.67 -15.12
C LYS A 84 43.14 19.58 -13.68
N THR A 85 41.96 19.02 -13.47
CA THR A 85 41.42 18.75 -12.13
C THR A 85 41.57 17.26 -11.81
N LEU A 86 42.22 16.99 -10.67
CA LEU A 86 42.20 15.67 -10.04
C LEU A 86 40.85 15.52 -9.33
N PHE A 87 40.12 14.47 -9.69
CA PHE A 87 38.87 14.06 -9.07
C PHE A 87 39.02 12.64 -8.54
N PHE A 88 38.58 12.39 -7.29
CA PHE A 88 38.57 11.05 -6.73
C PHE A 88 37.52 10.89 -5.63
N PHE A 89 37.20 9.65 -5.35
CA PHE A 89 36.29 9.25 -4.29
C PHE A 89 37.07 8.74 -3.07
N ALA A 90 36.75 9.30 -1.90
CA ALA A 90 37.34 8.89 -0.62
C ALA A 90 36.24 8.38 0.31
N LYS A 91 36.37 7.13 0.78
CA LYS A 91 35.43 6.51 1.71
C LYS A 91 36.01 6.49 3.11
N THR A 92 35.22 6.93 4.09
CA THR A 92 35.54 6.81 5.55
C THR A 92 36.83 7.48 5.97
N SER A 93 37.30 8.52 5.27
CA SER A 93 38.60 9.15 5.53
C SER A 93 38.52 10.67 5.48
N ASN A 94 39.34 11.32 6.32
CA ASN A 94 39.66 12.73 6.16
C ASN A 94 40.78 12.86 5.13
N ILE A 95 40.63 13.83 4.24
CA ILE A 95 41.56 14.03 3.13
C ILE A 95 42.12 15.43 3.19
N LYS A 96 43.46 15.53 3.07
CA LYS A 96 44.16 16.77 2.73
C LYS A 96 45.00 16.53 1.49
N VAL A 97 45.00 17.48 0.58
CA VAL A 97 45.81 17.40 -0.64
C VAL A 97 46.74 18.59 -0.70
N PHE A 98 48.01 18.32 -0.92
CA PHE A 98 49.06 19.31 -0.99
C PHE A 98 49.76 19.27 -2.37
N ILE A 99 50.18 20.43 -2.84
CA ILE A 99 51.09 20.57 -3.97
C ILE A 99 52.29 21.33 -3.46
N ASP A 100 53.48 20.70 -3.46
CA ASP A 100 54.71 21.28 -3.01
C ASP A 100 54.63 21.82 -1.54
N GLY A 101 53.98 21.06 -0.66
CA GLY A 101 53.70 21.44 0.73
C GLY A 101 52.62 22.47 0.96
N ILE A 102 52.00 23.03 -0.10
CA ILE A 102 50.92 23.98 0.00
C ILE A 102 49.57 23.25 -0.05
N CYS A 103 48.74 23.39 1.00
CA CYS A 103 47.45 22.75 1.07
C CYS A 103 46.49 23.34 0.01
N GLN A 104 46.02 22.51 -0.92
CA GLN A 104 45.06 22.85 -1.94
C GLN A 104 43.64 22.46 -1.55
N TYR A 105 43.48 21.40 -0.77
CA TYR A 105 42.21 20.88 -0.32
C TYR A 105 42.33 20.31 1.09
N SER A 106 41.32 20.60 1.91
CA SER A 106 41.12 19.96 3.20
C SER A 106 39.65 19.83 3.45
N ASN A 107 39.16 18.62 3.67
CA ASN A 107 37.77 18.51 4.12
C ASN A 107 37.63 19.09 5.55
N PRO A 108 36.45 19.64 5.90
CA PRO A 108 36.28 20.25 7.22
C PRO A 108 36.50 19.23 8.33
N ILE A 109 37.41 19.59 9.25
CA ILE A 109 37.80 18.79 10.40
C ILE A 109 36.61 18.60 11.34
N PHE A 110 36.61 17.50 12.10
CA PHE A 110 35.68 17.07 13.16
C PHE A 110 34.99 18.14 14.01
N SER A 111 35.60 19.30 14.21
CA SER A 111 35.04 20.39 15.02
C SER A 111 33.79 21.04 14.44
N GLN A 112 33.40 20.72 13.21
CA GLN A 112 32.22 21.27 12.52
C GLN A 112 31.15 20.22 12.20
N GLN A 113 31.37 18.94 12.50
CA GLN A 113 30.37 17.89 12.31
C GLN A 113 29.38 17.90 13.48
N LEU A 114 28.08 17.86 13.17
CA LEU A 114 27.03 17.82 14.17
C LEU A 114 27.06 16.53 15.01
N PHE A 115 27.38 15.39 14.36
CA PHE A 115 27.35 14.06 14.97
C PHE A 115 28.38 13.15 14.29
N GLY A 116 28.92 12.16 15.05
CA GLY A 116 29.82 11.12 14.55
C GLY A 116 31.24 11.61 14.21
N LYS A 117 32.08 10.67 13.81
CA LYS A 117 33.51 10.90 13.45
C LYS A 117 33.75 10.71 11.95
N THR A 118 32.90 9.99 11.25
CA THR A 118 33.10 9.72 9.83
C THR A 118 32.64 10.88 8.96
N PRO A 119 33.45 11.34 8.00
CA PRO A 119 33.05 12.33 7.02
C PRO A 119 32.07 11.76 6.00
N GLY A 120 31.83 10.43 6.02
CA GLY A 120 31.06 9.72 5.01
C GLY A 120 31.90 9.39 3.78
N ALA A 121 31.26 9.43 2.64
CA ALA A 121 31.87 9.15 1.34
C ALA A 121 32.05 10.48 0.58
N LEU A 122 33.28 10.91 0.36
CA LEU A 122 33.64 12.23 -0.19
C LEU A 122 33.98 12.15 -1.66
N PHE A 123 33.49 13.10 -2.47
CA PHE A 123 34.08 13.44 -3.77
C PHE A 123 35.04 14.60 -3.57
N VAL A 124 36.30 14.38 -3.89
CA VAL A 124 37.40 15.34 -3.76
C VAL A 124 37.77 15.88 -5.13
N GLN A 125 37.89 17.21 -5.22
CA GLN A 125 38.26 17.90 -6.47
C GLN A 125 39.40 18.85 -6.18
N VAL A 126 40.52 18.71 -6.93
CA VAL A 126 41.73 19.53 -6.76
C VAL A 126 42.24 19.97 -8.11
N PHE A 127 42.27 21.26 -8.36
CA PHE A 127 42.86 21.81 -9.58
C PHE A 127 44.37 21.84 -9.50
N ILE A 128 45.06 21.35 -10.54
CA ILE A 128 46.51 21.35 -10.67
C ILE A 128 46.95 22.55 -11.54
N PRO A 129 47.53 23.61 -10.95
CA PRO A 129 47.94 24.80 -11.72
C PRO A 129 49.06 24.52 -12.74
N ALA A 130 49.15 25.37 -13.77
CA ALA A 130 50.14 25.27 -14.86
C ALA A 130 51.61 25.18 -14.36
N GLN A 131 51.92 25.87 -13.27
CA GLN A 131 53.27 25.96 -12.70
C GLN A 131 53.60 24.80 -11.75
N SER A 132 52.83 23.72 -11.75
CA SER A 132 53.01 22.59 -10.85
C SER A 132 53.85 21.46 -11.46
N ALA A 133 54.26 21.55 -12.71
CA ALA A 133 55.10 20.54 -13.34
C ALA A 133 56.41 20.30 -12.55
N GLY A 134 56.74 19.04 -12.30
CA GLY A 134 57.88 18.60 -11.50
C GLY A 134 57.74 18.71 -9.99
N LYS A 135 56.61 19.28 -9.50
CA LYS A 135 56.30 19.34 -8.06
C LYS A 135 55.66 18.04 -7.56
N ILE A 136 55.71 17.86 -6.25
CA ILE A 136 55.13 16.68 -5.60
C ILE A 136 53.67 16.98 -5.25
N LEU A 137 52.77 16.10 -5.72
CA LEU A 137 51.37 16.04 -5.31
C LEU A 137 51.23 15.01 -4.19
N GLU A 138 50.77 15.44 -3.03
CA GLU A 138 50.65 14.58 -1.83
C GLU A 138 49.19 14.52 -1.42
N ILE A 139 48.70 13.32 -1.08
CA ILE A 139 47.39 13.10 -0.47
C ILE A 139 47.60 12.50 0.92
N GLU A 140 47.26 13.26 1.93
CA GLU A 140 47.23 12.79 3.33
C GLU A 140 45.84 12.20 3.57
N VAL A 141 45.80 10.90 3.88
CA VAL A 141 44.58 10.14 4.20
C VAL A 141 44.63 9.84 5.68
N GLU A 142 43.72 10.40 6.44
CA GLU A 142 43.53 10.15 7.86
C GLU A 142 42.29 9.28 8.07
N ASN A 143 42.52 8.02 8.50
CA ASN A 143 41.43 7.14 8.91
C ASN A 143 41.06 7.41 10.37
N PRO A 144 39.83 7.90 10.67
CA PRO A 144 39.41 8.15 12.05
C PRO A 144 39.31 6.89 12.92
N TYR A 145 39.43 5.70 12.31
CA TYR A 145 39.34 4.39 12.95
C TYR A 145 40.70 3.66 12.84
N MET A 146 41.62 3.91 13.76
CA MET A 146 43.05 3.48 13.71
C MET A 146 43.31 1.98 13.46
N ASN A 147 42.31 1.11 13.73
CA ASN A 147 42.47 -0.35 13.61
C ASN A 147 41.56 -0.94 12.52
N ASP A 148 41.06 -0.12 11.61
CA ASP A 148 40.10 -0.53 10.56
C ASP A 148 40.66 -0.15 9.18
N ASP A 149 40.76 -1.13 8.27
CA ASP A 149 41.18 -0.96 6.87
C ASP A 149 40.00 -0.48 5.97
N SER A 150 39.03 0.22 6.55
CA SER A 150 37.83 0.66 5.84
C SER A 150 38.05 1.88 4.94
N ALA A 151 39.15 2.61 5.12
CA ALA A 151 39.48 3.75 4.28
C ALA A 151 39.90 3.28 2.88
N LYS A 152 39.28 3.91 1.86
CA LYS A 152 39.50 3.58 0.45
C LYS A 152 39.48 4.83 -0.40
N LEU A 153 40.44 4.90 -1.33
CA LEU A 153 40.40 5.86 -2.45
C LEU A 153 40.05 5.10 -3.73
N SER A 154 39.16 5.63 -4.53
CA SER A 154 38.74 5.02 -5.79
C SER A 154 38.30 6.08 -6.81
N ASP A 155 38.10 5.65 -8.05
CA ASP A 155 37.58 6.49 -9.12
C ASP A 155 38.46 7.75 -9.31
N MET A 156 39.81 7.56 -9.38
CA MET A 156 40.74 8.69 -9.58
C MET A 156 40.86 9.04 -11.05
N TYR A 157 40.43 10.24 -11.38
CA TYR A 157 40.43 10.78 -12.74
C TYR A 157 41.17 12.13 -12.78
N LEU A 158 41.85 12.37 -13.88
CA LEU A 158 42.49 13.65 -14.14
C LEU A 158 42.04 14.21 -15.49
N GLY A 159 41.42 15.39 -15.50
CA GLY A 159 40.90 15.98 -16.72
C GLY A 159 40.08 17.24 -16.49
N ASP A 160 39.21 17.58 -17.46
CA ASP A 160 38.22 18.63 -17.26
C ASP A 160 37.16 18.19 -16.25
N ILE A 161 36.93 19.02 -15.24
CA ILE A 161 35.99 18.70 -14.16
C ILE A 161 34.56 18.56 -14.66
N THR A 162 34.17 19.31 -15.68
CA THR A 162 32.81 19.28 -16.24
C THR A 162 32.54 17.93 -16.88
N ASP A 163 33.50 17.40 -17.64
CA ASP A 163 33.39 16.12 -18.32
C ASP A 163 33.39 14.96 -17.33
N ILE A 164 34.25 15.03 -16.29
CA ILE A 164 34.28 14.02 -15.22
C ILE A 164 32.96 13.98 -14.45
N ILE A 165 32.45 15.14 -14.02
CA ILE A 165 31.16 15.20 -13.29
C ILE A 165 30.00 14.73 -14.18
N GLN A 166 29.99 15.11 -15.45
CA GLN A 166 28.93 14.66 -16.38
C GLN A 166 28.97 13.15 -16.57
N SER A 167 30.15 12.55 -16.72
CA SER A 167 30.31 11.09 -16.79
C SER A 167 29.84 10.40 -15.53
N GLU A 168 30.26 10.87 -14.33
CA GLU A 168 29.82 10.34 -13.05
C GLU A 168 28.30 10.47 -12.83
N GLN A 169 27.72 11.60 -13.24
CA GLN A 169 26.28 11.79 -13.20
C GLN A 169 25.56 10.80 -14.11
N GLN A 170 26.01 10.63 -15.35
CA GLN A 170 25.40 9.68 -16.30
C GLN A 170 25.45 8.24 -15.76
N ASN A 171 26.56 7.83 -15.16
CA ASN A 171 26.74 6.51 -14.60
C ASN A 171 25.83 6.25 -13.39
N LYS A 172 25.61 7.26 -12.52
CA LYS A 172 24.84 7.13 -11.29
C LYS A 172 23.35 7.43 -11.46
N PHE A 173 22.96 8.11 -12.53
CA PHE A 173 21.58 8.54 -12.80
C PHE A 173 20.58 7.38 -12.86
N PRO A 174 20.86 6.24 -13.54
CA PRO A 174 19.91 5.11 -13.59
C PRO A 174 19.61 4.54 -12.21
N ALA A 175 20.63 4.34 -11.38
CA ALA A 175 20.49 3.86 -10.02
C ALA A 175 19.69 4.82 -9.14
N PHE A 176 19.93 6.13 -9.28
CA PHE A 176 19.16 7.18 -8.63
C PHE A 176 17.69 7.15 -9.05
N CYS A 177 17.40 7.12 -10.36
CA CYS A 177 16.02 7.11 -10.86
C CYS A 177 15.23 5.91 -10.32
N LEU A 178 15.81 4.71 -10.36
CA LEU A 178 15.18 3.50 -9.87
C LEU A 178 14.85 3.58 -8.37
N SER A 179 15.79 4.09 -7.59
CA SER A 179 15.64 4.26 -6.14
C SER A 179 14.61 5.35 -5.81
N PHE A 180 14.64 6.46 -6.53
CA PHE A 180 13.71 7.57 -6.36
C PHE A 180 12.27 7.17 -6.70
N ILE A 181 12.06 6.41 -7.79
CA ILE A 181 10.76 5.84 -8.13
C ILE A 181 10.25 4.94 -6.99
N THR A 182 11.11 4.09 -6.43
CA THR A 182 10.76 3.25 -5.28
C THR A 182 10.31 4.10 -4.09
N MET A 183 11.01 5.19 -3.77
CA MET A 183 10.64 6.11 -2.70
C MET A 183 9.28 6.78 -2.95
N VAL A 184 9.02 7.25 -4.16
CA VAL A 184 7.73 7.88 -4.55
C VAL A 184 6.58 6.88 -4.48
N LEU A 185 6.80 5.61 -4.88
CA LEU A 185 5.80 4.54 -4.72
C LEU A 185 5.47 4.32 -3.24
N GLY A 186 6.45 4.34 -2.36
CA GLY A 186 6.22 4.25 -0.91
C GLY A 186 5.32 5.38 -0.40
N ILE A 187 5.59 6.63 -0.78
CA ILE A 187 4.74 7.79 -0.44
C ILE A 187 3.31 7.60 -0.96
N ALA A 188 3.18 7.18 -2.23
CA ALA A 188 1.86 6.95 -2.82
C ALA A 188 1.05 5.88 -2.04
N MET A 189 1.69 4.80 -1.60
CA MET A 189 1.04 3.77 -0.78
C MET A 189 0.60 4.31 0.59
N LEU A 190 1.44 5.13 1.26
CA LEU A 190 1.11 5.76 2.53
C LEU A 190 -0.08 6.71 2.40
N LEU A 191 -0.15 7.49 1.33
CA LEU A 191 -1.28 8.37 1.05
C LEU A 191 -2.57 7.59 0.73
N LEU A 192 -2.47 6.49 -0.03
CA LEU A 192 -3.61 5.63 -0.36
C LEU A 192 -4.13 4.83 0.84
N PHE A 193 -3.31 4.58 1.85
CA PHE A 193 -3.72 3.86 3.05
C PHE A 193 -4.89 4.54 3.77
N ILE A 194 -4.89 5.87 3.90
CA ILE A 194 -5.91 6.62 4.64
C ILE A 194 -7.33 6.39 4.09
N PRO A 195 -7.63 6.68 2.79
CA PRO A 195 -8.96 6.51 2.25
C PRO A 195 -9.39 5.03 2.16
N LEU A 196 -8.47 4.10 1.88
CA LEU A 196 -8.79 2.68 1.71
C LEU A 196 -9.07 1.99 3.05
N THR A 197 -8.43 2.43 4.12
CA THR A 197 -8.71 1.92 5.49
C THR A 197 -10.04 2.44 5.99
N HIS A 198 -10.38 3.70 5.74
CA HIS A 198 -11.68 4.26 6.12
C HIS A 198 -12.85 3.49 5.48
N GLN A 199 -12.67 3.01 4.25
CA GLN A 199 -13.65 2.18 3.55
C GLN A 199 -13.60 0.68 3.94
N GLN A 200 -12.76 0.28 4.90
CA GLN A 200 -12.54 -1.10 5.34
C GLN A 200 -12.13 -2.08 4.20
N ILE A 201 -11.57 -1.54 3.12
CA ILE A 201 -11.17 -2.33 1.95
C ILE A 201 -9.83 -3.04 2.20
N ILE A 202 -8.88 -2.34 2.85
CA ILE A 202 -7.52 -2.83 3.10
C ILE A 202 -7.17 -2.68 4.58
N GLY A 203 -6.40 -3.63 5.10
CA GLY A 203 -5.85 -3.58 6.46
C GLY A 203 -4.56 -2.78 6.56
N ARG A 204 -3.88 -2.91 7.71
CA ARG A 204 -2.62 -2.20 8.01
C ARG A 204 -1.43 -2.65 7.14
N GLU A 205 -1.60 -3.69 6.34
CA GLU A 205 -0.54 -4.22 5.45
C GLU A 205 -0.04 -3.14 4.48
N LEU A 206 -0.93 -2.32 3.93
CA LEU A 206 -0.55 -1.25 2.99
C LEU A 206 0.28 -0.15 3.68
N LEU A 207 -0.02 0.17 4.95
CA LEU A 207 0.78 1.12 5.74
C LEU A 207 2.22 0.64 5.89
N PHE A 208 2.39 -0.60 6.34
CA PHE A 208 3.73 -1.16 6.58
C PHE A 208 4.50 -1.37 5.28
N LEU A 209 3.84 -1.84 4.22
CA LEU A 209 4.47 -1.95 2.91
C LEU A 209 4.89 -0.58 2.37
N GLY A 210 4.04 0.44 2.49
CA GLY A 210 4.36 1.82 2.11
C GLY A 210 5.56 2.37 2.88
N ALA A 211 5.61 2.13 4.20
CA ALA A 211 6.74 2.54 5.04
C ALA A 211 8.04 1.84 4.64
N VAL A 212 8.03 0.51 4.44
CA VAL A 212 9.20 -0.25 3.94
C VAL A 212 9.67 0.30 2.61
N THR A 213 8.74 0.47 1.65
CA THR A 213 9.05 0.93 0.30
C THR A 213 9.66 2.34 0.32
N PHE A 214 9.09 3.24 1.12
CA PHE A 214 9.59 4.61 1.28
C PHE A 214 10.99 4.63 1.89
N ILE A 215 11.19 3.93 3.01
CA ILE A 215 12.47 3.92 3.73
C ILE A 215 13.55 3.22 2.90
N SER A 216 13.23 2.09 2.23
CA SER A 216 14.16 1.44 1.31
C SER A 216 14.53 2.35 0.13
N GLY A 217 13.55 3.03 -0.46
CA GLY A 217 13.78 4.00 -1.52
C GLY A 217 14.65 5.16 -1.06
N LEU A 218 14.45 5.67 0.15
CA LEU A 218 15.26 6.73 0.75
C LEU A 218 16.72 6.27 0.94
N PHE A 219 16.93 5.09 1.54
CA PHE A 219 18.26 4.47 1.68
C PHE A 219 18.95 4.35 0.31
N LEU A 220 18.31 3.70 -0.64
CA LEU A 220 18.89 3.44 -1.96
C LEU A 220 19.13 4.71 -2.79
N THR A 221 18.32 5.76 -2.58
CA THR A 221 18.50 7.07 -3.24
C THR A 221 19.73 7.77 -2.70
N THR A 222 19.95 7.75 -1.39
CA THR A 222 21.15 8.32 -0.75
C THR A 222 22.40 7.50 -1.06
N ASP A 223 22.31 6.17 -1.07
CA ASP A 223 23.40 5.25 -1.42
C ASP A 223 23.86 5.40 -2.88
N SER A 224 22.98 5.84 -3.79
CA SER A 224 23.37 6.11 -5.20
C SER A 224 24.41 7.21 -5.37
N ARG A 225 24.59 8.07 -4.37
CA ARG A 225 25.51 9.23 -4.34
C ARG A 225 25.27 10.27 -5.43
N TYR A 226 24.26 10.11 -6.26
CA TYR A 226 23.92 11.06 -7.33
C TYR A 226 23.62 12.47 -6.78
N LEU A 227 22.82 12.53 -5.70
CA LEU A 227 22.48 13.81 -5.06
C LEU A 227 23.70 14.50 -4.46
N GLN A 228 24.69 13.74 -4.00
CA GLN A 228 25.91 14.28 -3.45
C GLN A 228 26.76 15.00 -4.51
N LEU A 229 26.77 14.54 -5.77
CA LEU A 229 27.41 15.23 -6.89
C LEU A 229 26.77 16.61 -7.16
N VAL A 230 25.50 16.77 -6.79
CA VAL A 230 24.74 18.02 -7.01
C VAL A 230 24.85 18.96 -5.81
N TYR A 231 24.69 18.47 -4.58
CA TYR A 231 24.58 19.27 -3.36
C TYR A 231 25.78 19.18 -2.41
N GLY A 232 26.71 18.26 -2.62
CA GLY A 232 28.03 18.23 -2.01
C GLY A 232 28.13 17.84 -0.52
N ASN A 233 27.07 17.60 0.23
CA ASN A 233 27.14 17.32 1.67
C ASN A 233 27.18 15.81 1.99
N ALA A 234 28.36 15.20 1.92
CA ALA A 234 28.57 13.77 2.15
C ALA A 234 28.09 13.29 3.53
N HIS A 235 28.33 14.08 4.57
CA HIS A 235 27.99 13.70 5.95
C HIS A 235 26.46 13.55 6.14
N ILE A 236 25.67 14.50 5.64
CA ILE A 236 24.20 14.42 5.72
C ILE A 236 23.67 13.20 4.98
N TYR A 237 24.17 12.92 3.77
CA TYR A 237 23.74 11.74 3.00
C TYR A 237 24.11 10.44 3.69
N HIS A 238 25.29 10.37 4.31
CA HIS A 238 25.69 9.22 5.11
C HIS A 238 24.75 9.00 6.30
N MET A 239 24.48 10.05 7.07
CA MET A 239 23.56 9.98 8.22
C MET A 239 22.15 9.53 7.82
N ILE A 240 21.62 10.05 6.71
CA ILE A 240 20.31 9.64 6.21
C ILE A 240 20.33 8.17 5.78
N ALA A 241 21.36 7.74 5.06
CA ALA A 241 21.49 6.36 4.60
C ALA A 241 21.54 5.36 5.75
N GLU A 242 22.41 5.59 6.73
CA GLU A 242 22.57 4.70 7.89
C GLU A 242 21.30 4.63 8.74
N THR A 243 20.66 5.78 8.98
CA THR A 243 19.40 5.86 9.71
C THR A 243 18.29 5.12 8.95
N ALA A 244 18.16 5.31 7.65
CA ALA A 244 17.16 4.65 6.83
C ALA A 244 17.39 3.13 6.78
N MET A 245 18.64 2.70 6.66
CA MET A 245 19.01 1.27 6.68
C MET A 245 18.55 0.59 7.97
N GLN A 246 18.73 1.21 9.13
CA GLN A 246 18.29 0.65 10.40
C GLN A 246 16.76 0.66 10.54
N LEU A 247 16.10 1.72 10.09
CA LEU A 247 14.64 1.91 10.21
C LEU A 247 13.81 1.05 9.25
N VAL A 248 14.39 0.41 8.23
CA VAL A 248 13.64 -0.43 7.29
C VAL A 248 13.17 -1.74 7.91
N ILE A 249 13.92 -2.28 8.88
CA ILE A 249 13.66 -3.60 9.47
C ILE A 249 12.33 -3.66 10.25
N PRO A 250 12.01 -2.73 11.19
CA PRO A 250 10.78 -2.79 11.98
C PRO A 250 9.50 -2.83 11.13
N PRO A 251 9.24 -1.90 10.19
CA PRO A 251 8.04 -1.95 9.37
C PRO A 251 7.99 -3.18 8.45
N PHE A 252 9.16 -3.70 8.03
CA PHE A 252 9.24 -4.94 7.26
C PHE A 252 8.75 -6.13 8.09
N LEU A 253 9.21 -6.26 9.33
CA LEU A 253 8.74 -7.30 10.25
C LEU A 253 7.25 -7.14 10.59
N LEU A 254 6.76 -5.91 10.77
CA LEU A 254 5.33 -5.64 11.01
C LEU A 254 4.47 -5.97 9.79
N PHE A 255 4.95 -5.74 8.57
CA PHE A 255 4.28 -6.17 7.35
C PHE A 255 4.09 -7.69 7.35
N PHE A 256 5.12 -8.44 7.68
CA PHE A 256 5.06 -9.90 7.77
C PHE A 256 4.14 -10.41 8.89
N CYS A 257 3.96 -9.67 9.99
CA CYS A 257 3.01 -10.01 11.04
C CYS A 257 1.58 -10.25 10.53
N HIS A 258 1.20 -9.57 9.44
CA HIS A 258 -0.16 -9.63 8.89
C HIS A 258 -0.34 -10.76 7.87
N MET A 259 0.76 -11.35 7.40
CA MET A 259 0.75 -12.36 6.35
C MET A 259 0.83 -13.80 6.88
N TYR A 260 1.35 -13.98 8.11
CA TYR A 260 1.66 -15.29 8.67
C TYR A 260 0.76 -15.71 9.85
N ASP A 261 0.97 -16.92 10.33
CA ASP A 261 0.25 -17.53 11.45
C ASP A 261 0.52 -16.82 12.80
N LYS A 262 -0.31 -17.16 13.81
CA LYS A 262 -0.25 -16.54 15.14
C LYS A 262 1.13 -16.67 15.81
N TYR A 263 1.84 -17.80 15.59
CA TYR A 263 3.15 -18.04 16.19
C TYR A 263 4.24 -17.16 15.57
N SER A 264 4.31 -17.15 14.24
CA SER A 264 5.24 -16.28 13.50
C SER A 264 4.99 -14.80 13.80
N LYS A 265 3.73 -14.40 13.98
CA LYS A 265 3.35 -13.06 14.40
C LYS A 265 3.97 -12.65 15.73
N LYS A 266 3.94 -13.53 16.74
CA LYS A 266 4.53 -13.25 18.06
C LYS A 266 6.05 -13.05 17.96
N ILE A 267 6.75 -13.92 17.22
CA ILE A 267 8.21 -13.80 17.02
C ILE A 267 8.55 -12.51 16.27
N SER A 268 7.84 -12.20 15.19
CA SER A 268 8.05 -10.98 14.42
C SER A 268 7.87 -9.72 15.27
N THR A 269 6.88 -9.67 16.16
CA THR A 269 6.66 -8.55 17.07
C THR A 269 7.82 -8.39 18.08
N ILE A 270 8.33 -9.51 18.61
CA ILE A 270 9.49 -9.48 19.52
C ILE A 270 10.75 -8.98 18.79
N LEU A 271 11.00 -9.51 17.59
CA LEU A 271 12.13 -9.07 16.76
C LEU A 271 12.03 -7.57 16.40
N CYS A 272 10.83 -7.09 16.05
CA CYS A 272 10.59 -5.68 15.79
C CYS A 272 11.00 -4.82 16.98
N PHE A 273 10.54 -5.17 18.19
CA PHE A 273 10.90 -4.44 19.40
C PHE A 273 12.41 -4.45 19.69
N ILE A 274 13.07 -5.59 19.46
CA ILE A 274 14.55 -5.68 19.61
C ILE A 274 15.25 -4.78 18.59
N CYS A 275 14.80 -4.75 17.33
CA CYS A 275 15.36 -3.88 16.30
C CYS A 275 15.16 -2.39 16.63
N GLU A 276 13.99 -1.99 17.13
CA GLU A 276 13.72 -0.61 17.57
C GLU A 276 14.62 -0.22 18.76
N LEU A 277 14.83 -1.12 19.72
CA LEU A 277 15.71 -0.88 20.85
C LEU A 277 17.17 -0.77 20.40
N THR A 278 17.62 -1.62 19.47
CA THR A 278 18.95 -1.55 18.87
C THR A 278 19.15 -0.23 18.13
N PHE A 279 18.19 0.18 17.31
CA PHE A 279 18.22 1.47 16.62
C PHE A 279 18.33 2.64 17.62
N ALA A 280 17.48 2.67 18.65
CA ALA A 280 17.51 3.70 19.67
C ALA A 280 18.87 3.77 20.39
N GLY A 281 19.47 2.60 20.71
CA GLY A 281 20.80 2.50 21.29
C GLY A 281 21.90 3.04 20.38
N CYS A 282 21.91 2.66 19.10
CA CYS A 282 22.86 3.16 18.10
C CYS A 282 22.71 4.67 17.89
N PHE A 283 21.47 5.17 17.79
CA PHE A 283 21.18 6.59 17.63
C PHE A 283 21.63 7.44 18.83
N ILE A 284 21.41 6.95 20.05
CA ILE A 284 21.90 7.62 21.27
C ILE A 284 23.42 7.63 21.30
N CYS A 285 24.10 6.54 20.92
CA CYS A 285 25.55 6.48 20.84
C CYS A 285 26.10 7.48 19.81
N GLU A 286 25.45 7.61 18.66
CA GLU A 286 25.80 8.58 17.61
C GLU A 286 25.71 10.04 18.13
N ILE A 287 24.55 10.42 18.70
CA ILE A 287 24.33 11.80 19.20
C ILE A 287 25.26 12.12 20.37
N SER A 288 25.53 11.16 21.26
CA SER A 288 26.40 11.35 22.42
C SER A 288 27.90 11.38 22.07
N GLY A 289 28.26 11.03 20.82
CA GLY A 289 29.65 10.92 20.38
C GLY A 289 30.46 9.77 21.02
N ILE A 290 29.77 8.83 21.71
CA ILE A 290 30.41 7.65 22.33
C ILE A 290 30.89 6.68 21.25
N ARG A 291 29.99 6.35 20.32
CA ARG A 291 30.27 5.54 19.12
C ARG A 291 29.40 6.05 17.99
N ASP A 292 29.96 6.10 16.80
CA ASP A 292 29.22 6.48 15.60
C ASP A 292 28.57 5.27 14.88
N TYR A 293 27.78 5.55 13.85
CA TYR A 293 27.09 4.54 13.06
C TYR A 293 28.06 3.55 12.40
N HIS A 294 29.23 4.00 11.95
CA HIS A 294 30.23 3.10 11.39
C HIS A 294 30.67 2.03 12.39
N GLN A 295 30.92 2.42 13.65
CA GLN A 295 31.33 1.50 14.72
C GLN A 295 30.18 0.58 15.19
N THR A 296 28.94 0.99 15.05
CA THR A 296 27.75 0.20 15.43
C THR A 296 27.15 -0.60 14.27
N LEU A 297 27.71 -0.47 13.06
CA LEU A 297 27.22 -1.11 11.82
C LEU A 297 27.10 -2.64 11.95
N ILE A 298 28.01 -3.27 12.70
CA ILE A 298 27.97 -4.72 12.93
C ILE A 298 26.67 -5.16 13.62
N LEU A 299 26.13 -4.36 14.55
CA LEU A 299 24.86 -4.66 15.23
C LEU A 299 23.70 -4.61 14.24
N THR A 300 23.70 -3.63 13.35
CA THR A 300 22.70 -3.49 12.28
C THR A 300 22.74 -4.71 11.35
N HIS A 301 23.92 -5.13 10.92
CA HIS A 301 24.07 -6.30 10.05
C HIS A 301 23.61 -7.59 10.73
N ILE A 302 23.88 -7.77 12.03
CA ILE A 302 23.37 -8.91 12.81
C ILE A 302 21.84 -8.91 12.84
N MET A 303 21.22 -7.76 13.08
CA MET A 303 19.76 -7.65 13.09
C MET A 303 19.15 -7.93 11.71
N PHE A 304 19.80 -7.46 10.63
CA PHE A 304 19.40 -7.82 9.26
C PHE A 304 19.49 -9.33 9.03
N ALA A 305 20.60 -9.97 9.39
CA ALA A 305 20.78 -11.41 9.21
C ALA A 305 19.71 -12.23 9.95
N ILE A 306 19.47 -11.90 11.23
CA ILE A 306 18.45 -12.59 12.05
C ILE A 306 17.06 -12.41 11.42
N SER A 307 16.71 -11.18 11.01
CA SER A 307 15.40 -10.87 10.41
C SER A 307 15.23 -11.57 9.07
N THR A 308 16.26 -11.60 8.23
CA THR A 308 16.24 -12.29 6.92
C THR A 308 16.06 -13.80 7.10
N ILE A 309 16.79 -14.42 8.03
CA ILE A 309 16.64 -15.86 8.33
C ILE A 309 15.22 -16.16 8.81
N PHE A 310 14.67 -15.35 9.71
CA PHE A 310 13.28 -15.50 10.18
C PHE A 310 12.27 -15.40 9.03
N ILE A 311 12.44 -14.43 8.13
CA ILE A 311 11.57 -14.23 6.97
C ILE A 311 11.65 -15.41 6.02
N LEU A 312 12.86 -15.92 5.72
CA LEU A 312 13.04 -17.10 4.87
C LEU A 312 12.35 -18.33 5.44
N ILE A 313 12.56 -18.62 6.73
CA ILE A 313 11.92 -19.75 7.41
C ILE A 313 10.38 -19.61 7.34
N SER A 314 9.86 -18.41 7.60
CA SER A 314 8.43 -18.12 7.56
C SER A 314 7.85 -18.25 6.15
N THR A 315 8.60 -17.83 5.12
CA THR A 315 8.22 -17.94 3.70
C THR A 315 8.18 -19.42 3.28
N VAL A 316 9.19 -20.21 3.62
CA VAL A 316 9.22 -21.66 3.34
C VAL A 316 8.04 -22.35 4.01
N LYS A 317 7.74 -22.03 5.27
CA LYS A 317 6.57 -22.54 5.98
C LYS A 317 5.26 -22.17 5.29
N SER A 318 5.13 -20.92 4.81
CA SER A 318 3.97 -20.43 4.04
C SER A 318 3.78 -21.20 2.74
N ILE A 319 4.87 -21.50 2.01
CA ILE A 319 4.83 -22.29 0.77
C ILE A 319 4.33 -23.70 1.04
N ILE A 320 4.81 -24.35 2.10
CA ILE A 320 4.42 -25.72 2.45
C ILE A 320 2.94 -25.76 2.85
N GLN A 321 2.47 -24.79 3.66
CA GLN A 321 1.10 -24.78 4.18
C GLN A 321 0.05 -24.31 3.17
N SER A 322 0.39 -23.36 2.31
CA SER A 322 -0.58 -22.69 1.41
C SER A 322 0.09 -22.14 0.14
N PRO A 323 0.55 -22.99 -0.79
CA PRO A 323 1.37 -22.56 -1.92
C PRO A 323 0.68 -21.54 -2.85
N ILE A 324 -0.64 -21.65 -3.01
CA ILE A 324 -1.40 -20.81 -3.96
C ILE A 324 -1.88 -19.51 -3.32
N LYS A 325 -2.19 -19.53 -2.02
CA LYS A 325 -2.82 -18.39 -1.33
C LYS A 325 -1.93 -17.15 -1.33
N ASN A 326 -0.64 -17.32 -1.06
CA ASN A 326 0.34 -16.23 -0.93
C ASN A 326 1.43 -16.31 -2.02
N PHE A 327 1.08 -16.78 -3.22
CA PHE A 327 2.05 -17.05 -4.28
C PHE A 327 2.93 -15.85 -4.62
N TYR A 328 2.35 -14.68 -4.89
CA TYR A 328 3.11 -13.48 -5.28
C TYR A 328 3.99 -12.97 -4.14
N HIS A 329 3.49 -12.97 -2.90
CA HIS A 329 4.25 -12.66 -1.71
C HIS A 329 5.48 -13.57 -1.56
N ASN A 330 5.27 -14.89 -1.59
CA ASN A 330 6.35 -15.86 -1.45
C ASN A 330 7.40 -15.71 -2.58
N LEU A 331 6.95 -15.48 -3.82
CA LEU A 331 7.84 -15.27 -4.96
C LEU A 331 8.65 -13.98 -4.80
N GLY A 332 8.00 -12.87 -4.39
CA GLY A 332 8.66 -11.60 -4.12
C GLY A 332 9.75 -11.72 -3.05
N CYS A 333 9.46 -12.42 -1.95
CA CYS A 333 10.43 -12.68 -0.88
C CYS A 333 11.65 -13.48 -1.35
N ILE A 334 11.42 -14.55 -2.12
CA ILE A 334 12.51 -15.39 -2.65
C ILE A 334 13.38 -14.56 -3.59
N MET A 335 12.78 -13.80 -4.51
CA MET A 335 13.52 -12.96 -5.46
C MET A 335 14.34 -11.90 -4.75
N LEU A 336 13.77 -11.23 -3.74
CA LEU A 336 14.50 -10.25 -2.92
C LEU A 336 15.70 -10.89 -2.23
N CYS A 337 15.53 -12.05 -1.59
CA CYS A 337 16.63 -12.75 -0.92
C CYS A 337 17.72 -13.18 -1.89
N VAL A 338 17.36 -13.73 -3.06
CA VAL A 338 18.34 -14.15 -4.09
C VAL A 338 19.15 -12.95 -4.57
N LEU A 339 18.50 -11.81 -4.85
CA LEU A 339 19.19 -10.62 -5.36
C LEU A 339 20.05 -9.95 -4.29
N ILE A 340 19.64 -9.95 -3.01
CA ILE A 340 20.50 -9.52 -1.90
C ILE A 340 21.75 -10.40 -1.80
N LEU A 341 21.59 -11.74 -1.87
CA LEU A 341 22.73 -12.67 -1.83
C LEU A 341 23.66 -12.47 -3.03
N THR A 342 23.10 -12.17 -4.21
CA THR A 342 23.91 -11.86 -5.40
C THR A 342 24.75 -10.62 -5.19
N ASP A 343 24.20 -9.54 -4.62
CA ASP A 343 24.97 -8.32 -4.29
C ASP A 343 26.10 -8.61 -3.29
N ILE A 344 25.82 -9.41 -2.28
CA ILE A 344 26.83 -9.82 -1.30
C ILE A 344 27.97 -10.60 -1.98
N ILE A 345 27.65 -11.56 -2.85
CA ILE A 345 28.65 -12.35 -3.57
C ILE A 345 29.48 -11.45 -4.49
N VAL A 346 28.85 -10.57 -5.27
CA VAL A 346 29.53 -9.61 -6.16
C VAL A 346 30.48 -8.71 -5.38
N LEU A 347 30.04 -8.21 -4.22
CA LEU A 347 30.85 -7.39 -3.33
C LEU A 347 32.10 -8.16 -2.82
N TRP A 348 31.90 -9.41 -2.37
CA TRP A 348 33.01 -10.23 -1.84
C TRP A 348 34.00 -10.71 -2.92
N CYS A 349 33.51 -10.93 -4.14
CA CYS A 349 34.34 -11.31 -5.28
C CYS A 349 35.07 -10.12 -5.91
N GLY A 350 34.82 -8.88 -5.47
CA GLY A 350 35.42 -7.68 -6.05
C GLY A 350 35.00 -7.42 -7.49
N ILE A 351 33.88 -8.02 -7.96
CA ILE A 351 33.37 -7.90 -9.31
C ILE A 351 32.45 -6.70 -9.35
N GLY A 352 32.89 -5.57 -9.88
CA GLY A 352 32.07 -4.38 -10.09
C GLY A 352 32.34 -3.22 -9.12
N HIS A 353 32.01 -2.03 -9.56
CA HIS A 353 32.27 -0.76 -8.86
C HIS A 353 31.09 -0.22 -8.06
N GLU A 354 29.87 -0.70 -8.30
CA GLU A 354 28.66 -0.21 -7.60
C GLU A 354 28.07 -1.25 -6.66
N THR A 355 27.88 -0.84 -5.41
CA THR A 355 27.14 -1.59 -4.41
C THR A 355 25.63 -1.42 -4.62
N SER A 356 24.84 -2.44 -4.24
CA SER A 356 23.36 -2.37 -4.14
C SER A 356 22.57 -2.34 -5.47
N TYR A 357 23.18 -2.70 -6.62
CA TYR A 357 22.44 -2.76 -7.89
C TYR A 357 21.34 -3.83 -7.86
N PHE A 358 21.69 -5.06 -7.48
CA PHE A 358 20.73 -6.17 -7.40
C PHE A 358 19.73 -5.99 -6.26
N VAL A 359 20.11 -5.34 -5.15
CA VAL A 359 19.18 -4.99 -4.07
C VAL A 359 18.12 -4.01 -4.57
N ARG A 360 18.49 -2.98 -5.37
CA ARG A 360 17.53 -2.04 -5.97
C ARG A 360 16.49 -2.77 -6.82
N LEU A 361 16.95 -3.67 -7.68
CA LEU A 361 16.07 -4.50 -8.51
C LEU A 361 15.21 -5.44 -7.65
N GLY A 362 15.79 -6.05 -6.64
CA GLY A 362 15.11 -6.94 -5.70
C GLY A 362 13.97 -6.26 -4.95
N VAL A 363 14.21 -5.07 -4.42
CA VAL A 363 13.20 -4.27 -3.73
C VAL A 363 12.06 -3.91 -4.69
N LEU A 364 12.36 -3.49 -5.91
CA LEU A 364 11.34 -3.15 -6.90
C LEU A 364 10.46 -4.36 -7.27
N ILE A 365 11.09 -5.51 -7.53
CA ILE A 365 10.37 -6.76 -7.83
C ILE A 365 9.50 -7.15 -6.63
N PHE A 366 10.05 -7.14 -5.42
CA PHE A 366 9.32 -7.44 -4.19
C PHE A 366 8.09 -6.54 -4.05
N VAL A 367 8.26 -5.23 -4.11
CA VAL A 367 7.17 -4.26 -3.98
C VAL A 367 6.11 -4.48 -5.06
N THR A 368 6.50 -4.75 -6.30
CA THR A 368 5.57 -5.03 -7.40
C THR A 368 4.76 -6.29 -7.12
N MET A 369 5.39 -7.37 -6.67
CA MET A 369 4.70 -8.61 -6.30
C MET A 369 3.73 -8.43 -5.14
N GLU A 370 4.09 -7.61 -4.14
CA GLU A 370 3.21 -7.28 -3.02
C GLU A 370 2.01 -6.44 -3.46
N ILE A 371 2.19 -5.47 -4.35
CA ILE A 371 1.08 -4.72 -4.93
C ILE A 371 0.10 -5.67 -5.64
N VAL A 372 0.61 -6.58 -6.48
CA VAL A 372 -0.23 -7.58 -7.17
C VAL A 372 -0.98 -8.45 -6.16
N GLN A 373 -0.32 -8.90 -5.09
CA GLN A 373 -0.96 -9.69 -4.02
C GLN A 373 -2.07 -8.91 -3.32
N ILE A 374 -1.83 -7.65 -2.96
CA ILE A 374 -2.81 -6.78 -2.29
C ILE A 374 -4.00 -6.52 -3.22
N VAL A 375 -3.75 -6.17 -4.47
CA VAL A 375 -4.81 -5.93 -5.47
C VAL A 375 -5.68 -7.17 -5.66
N LYS A 376 -5.08 -8.35 -5.80
CA LYS A 376 -5.81 -9.62 -5.87
C LYS A 376 -6.68 -9.85 -4.64
N LYS A 377 -6.15 -9.59 -3.45
CA LYS A 377 -6.90 -9.71 -2.18
C LYS A 377 -8.11 -8.78 -2.14
N VAL A 378 -7.92 -7.52 -2.56
CA VAL A 378 -8.99 -6.52 -2.63
C VAL A 378 -10.10 -6.93 -3.60
N LEU A 379 -9.74 -7.38 -4.80
CA LEU A 379 -10.70 -7.82 -5.81
C LEU A 379 -11.54 -9.00 -5.33
N VAL A 380 -10.89 -10.01 -4.73
CA VAL A 380 -11.59 -11.19 -4.19
C VAL A 380 -12.54 -10.79 -3.05
N THR A 381 -12.11 -9.90 -2.16
CA THR A 381 -12.94 -9.40 -1.06
C THR A 381 -14.14 -8.63 -1.58
N TYR A 382 -13.94 -7.75 -2.54
CA TYR A 382 -15.00 -6.97 -3.19
C TYR A 382 -16.04 -7.85 -3.88
N GLN A 383 -15.60 -8.84 -4.67
CA GLN A 383 -16.50 -9.81 -5.30
C GLN A 383 -17.32 -10.61 -4.28
N ARG A 384 -16.68 -10.98 -3.15
CA ARG A 384 -17.37 -11.68 -2.06
C ARG A 384 -18.43 -10.82 -1.39
N ASN A 385 -18.15 -9.53 -1.17
CA ASN A 385 -19.11 -8.61 -0.57
C ASN A 385 -20.33 -8.40 -1.48
N ILE A 386 -20.12 -8.18 -2.78
CA ILE A 386 -21.22 -8.08 -3.76
C ILE A 386 -22.05 -9.36 -3.76
N LYS A 387 -21.40 -10.52 -3.78
CA LYS A 387 -22.11 -11.80 -3.77
C LYS A 387 -22.92 -11.98 -2.49
N ASN A 388 -22.37 -11.61 -1.34
CA ASN A 388 -23.07 -11.71 -0.05
C ASN A 388 -24.29 -10.76 0.00
N GLU A 389 -24.14 -9.53 -0.52
CA GLU A 389 -25.24 -8.58 -0.63
C GLU A 389 -26.35 -9.10 -1.53
N LEU A 390 -25.99 -9.64 -2.70
CA LEU A 390 -26.95 -10.25 -3.61
C LEU A 390 -27.67 -11.45 -2.98
N LEU A 391 -26.92 -12.33 -2.31
CA LEU A 391 -27.50 -13.48 -1.61
C LEU A 391 -28.43 -13.04 -0.48
N SER A 392 -28.06 -11.99 0.27
CA SER A 392 -28.91 -11.41 1.31
C SER A 392 -30.21 -10.84 0.72
N ARG A 393 -30.12 -10.09 -0.38
CA ARG A 393 -31.31 -9.59 -1.08
C ARG A 393 -32.22 -10.74 -1.54
N LEU A 394 -31.66 -11.74 -2.18
CA LEU A 394 -32.43 -12.91 -2.64
C LEU A 394 -33.08 -13.72 -1.50
N ALA A 395 -32.42 -13.76 -0.34
CA ALA A 395 -32.94 -14.47 0.82
C ALA A 395 -34.06 -13.70 1.55
N TYR A 396 -33.98 -12.35 1.59
CA TYR A 396 -34.80 -11.53 2.48
C TYR A 396 -35.76 -10.56 1.77
N HIS A 397 -35.63 -10.36 0.45
CA HIS A 397 -36.50 -9.49 -0.32
C HIS A 397 -37.34 -10.27 -1.34
N ASP A 398 -38.51 -9.74 -1.65
CA ASP A 398 -39.38 -10.27 -2.72
C ASP A 398 -38.86 -9.82 -4.10
N GLY A 399 -38.68 -10.76 -5.00
CA GLY A 399 -38.10 -10.52 -6.32
C GLY A 399 -38.93 -9.65 -7.26
N LEU A 400 -40.22 -9.44 -6.98
CA LEU A 400 -41.10 -8.62 -7.80
C LEU A 400 -41.21 -7.17 -7.27
N THR A 401 -41.27 -7.01 -5.94
CA THR A 401 -41.65 -5.75 -5.27
C THR A 401 -40.49 -5.09 -4.49
N ASP A 402 -39.39 -5.78 -4.28
CA ASP A 402 -38.24 -5.37 -3.43
C ASP A 402 -38.62 -5.14 -1.94
N LEU A 403 -39.85 -5.38 -1.53
CA LEU A 403 -40.23 -5.43 -0.12
C LEU A 403 -39.59 -6.63 0.58
N LEU A 404 -39.62 -6.66 1.91
CA LEU A 404 -39.18 -7.83 2.66
C LEU A 404 -40.10 -9.02 2.32
N ASN A 405 -39.50 -10.19 2.13
CA ASN A 405 -40.25 -11.41 1.73
C ASN A 405 -40.81 -12.18 2.94
N ARG A 406 -41.47 -13.30 2.65
CA ARG A 406 -42.05 -14.18 3.65
C ARG A 406 -41.00 -14.71 4.67
N THR A 407 -39.75 -14.98 4.25
CA THR A 407 -38.70 -15.43 5.16
C THR A 407 -38.38 -14.35 6.20
N SER A 408 -38.21 -13.10 5.75
CA SER A 408 -38.00 -11.94 6.63
C SER A 408 -39.15 -11.74 7.62
N TYR A 409 -40.37 -11.92 7.13
CA TYR A 409 -41.58 -11.86 7.97
C TYR A 409 -41.56 -12.92 9.08
N MET A 410 -41.29 -14.17 8.72
CA MET A 410 -41.24 -15.29 9.69
C MET A 410 -40.14 -15.11 10.75
N GLU A 411 -38.96 -14.62 10.34
CA GLU A 411 -37.88 -14.30 11.28
C GLU A 411 -38.28 -13.14 12.22
N LYS A 412 -38.93 -12.11 11.70
CA LYS A 412 -39.42 -10.98 12.51
C LYS A 412 -40.47 -11.41 13.53
N VAL A 413 -41.44 -12.23 13.15
CA VAL A 413 -42.45 -12.78 14.08
C VAL A 413 -41.77 -13.54 15.20
N LYS A 414 -40.82 -14.44 14.87
CA LYS A 414 -40.07 -15.21 15.86
C LYS A 414 -39.23 -14.33 16.80
N GLU A 415 -38.63 -13.25 16.27
CA GLU A 415 -37.92 -12.23 17.06
C GLU A 415 -38.85 -11.57 18.08
N LEU A 416 -40.04 -11.17 17.64
CA LEU A 416 -41.04 -10.50 18.47
C LEU A 416 -41.58 -11.43 19.58
N GLU A 417 -41.81 -12.70 19.27
CA GLU A 417 -42.20 -13.72 20.24
C GLU A 417 -41.14 -13.92 21.34
N ASN A 418 -39.87 -13.99 20.96
CA ASN A 418 -38.78 -14.25 21.91
C ASN A 418 -38.46 -13.03 22.79
N ASN A 419 -38.60 -11.80 22.30
CA ASN A 419 -38.10 -10.59 22.96
C ASN A 419 -39.16 -9.89 23.85
N LYS A 420 -40.40 -10.38 23.93
CA LYS A 420 -41.51 -9.76 24.68
C LYS A 420 -41.60 -8.24 24.46
N VAL A 421 -41.71 -7.85 23.21
CA VAL A 421 -41.79 -6.45 22.82
C VAL A 421 -43.07 -5.83 23.40
N PRO A 422 -42.99 -4.67 24.12
CA PRO A 422 -44.11 -4.10 24.84
C PRO A 422 -45.21 -3.48 23.96
N TYR A 423 -44.89 -3.22 22.69
CA TYR A 423 -45.84 -2.62 21.73
C TYR A 423 -45.58 -3.20 20.35
N ILE A 424 -46.64 -3.71 19.70
CA ILE A 424 -46.61 -4.18 18.32
C ILE A 424 -47.89 -3.75 17.65
N LEU A 425 -47.77 -3.03 16.53
CA LEU A 425 -48.86 -2.82 15.58
C LEU A 425 -48.62 -3.78 14.40
N PHE A 426 -49.58 -4.67 14.17
CA PHE A 426 -49.58 -5.63 13.07
C PHE A 426 -50.76 -5.34 12.14
N ALA A 427 -50.48 -5.20 10.85
CA ALA A 427 -51.54 -5.05 9.85
C ALA A 427 -51.28 -5.98 8.66
N ILE A 428 -52.34 -6.64 8.20
CA ILE A 428 -52.34 -7.49 7.00
C ILE A 428 -53.24 -6.94 5.93
N TYR A 429 -52.80 -7.03 4.69
CA TYR A 429 -53.49 -6.52 3.51
C TYR A 429 -53.59 -7.61 2.46
N ASP A 430 -54.71 -7.67 1.75
CA ASP A 430 -54.96 -8.58 0.64
C ASP A 430 -55.46 -7.76 -0.57
N VAL A 431 -54.78 -7.89 -1.71
CA VAL A 431 -55.10 -7.15 -2.93
C VAL A 431 -56.26 -7.81 -3.65
N ASN A 432 -57.37 -7.09 -3.79
CA ASN A 432 -58.56 -7.61 -4.41
C ASN A 432 -58.42 -7.74 -5.95
N ASN A 433 -59.12 -8.71 -6.52
CA ASN A 433 -59.27 -8.90 -7.96
C ASN A 433 -57.95 -9.20 -8.74
N LEU A 434 -56.81 -9.52 -8.10
CA LEU A 434 -55.59 -9.85 -8.80
C LEU A 434 -55.77 -11.00 -9.80
N LYS A 435 -56.50 -12.05 -9.39
CA LYS A 435 -56.81 -13.19 -10.29
C LYS A 435 -57.60 -12.73 -11.52
N LYS A 436 -58.61 -11.85 -11.34
CA LYS A 436 -59.38 -11.33 -12.46
C LYS A 436 -58.53 -10.50 -13.41
N VAL A 437 -57.62 -9.66 -12.89
CA VAL A 437 -56.66 -8.91 -13.70
C VAL A 437 -55.75 -9.84 -14.48
N ASN A 438 -55.21 -10.87 -13.83
CA ASN A 438 -54.36 -11.88 -14.50
C ASN A 438 -55.13 -12.60 -15.62
N ASP A 439 -56.37 -13.01 -15.35
CA ASP A 439 -57.18 -13.80 -16.30
C ASP A 439 -57.67 -12.92 -17.50
N THR A 440 -57.90 -11.61 -17.29
CA THR A 440 -58.46 -10.71 -18.32
C THR A 440 -57.40 -9.88 -19.05
N MET A 441 -56.34 -9.44 -18.37
CA MET A 441 -55.31 -8.51 -18.88
C MET A 441 -53.91 -9.14 -18.94
N GLY A 442 -53.76 -10.39 -18.46
CA GLY A 442 -52.50 -11.13 -18.44
C GLY A 442 -51.65 -10.87 -17.21
N HIS A 443 -50.70 -11.80 -16.95
CA HIS A 443 -49.82 -11.77 -15.76
C HIS A 443 -48.96 -10.51 -15.67
N GLN A 444 -48.57 -9.91 -16.80
CA GLN A 444 -47.77 -8.67 -16.77
C GLN A 444 -48.51 -7.51 -16.11
N LYS A 445 -49.84 -7.40 -16.35
CA LYS A 445 -50.71 -6.39 -15.71
C LYS A 445 -50.94 -6.69 -14.23
N GLY A 446 -51.07 -7.96 -13.87
CA GLY A 446 -51.08 -8.37 -12.46
C GLY A 446 -49.79 -8.03 -11.72
N ASP A 447 -48.63 -8.27 -12.33
CA ASP A 447 -47.35 -7.89 -11.77
C ASP A 447 -47.20 -6.37 -11.64
N GLU A 448 -47.68 -5.58 -12.61
CA GLU A 448 -47.72 -4.11 -12.55
C GLU A 448 -48.61 -3.64 -11.37
N MET A 449 -49.77 -4.28 -11.18
CA MET A 449 -50.68 -4.01 -10.06
C MET A 449 -50.01 -4.25 -8.71
N ILE A 450 -49.31 -5.39 -8.54
CA ILE A 450 -48.60 -5.75 -7.31
C ILE A 450 -47.45 -4.79 -7.05
N LYS A 451 -46.64 -4.44 -8.07
CA LYS A 451 -45.56 -3.44 -7.93
C LYS A 451 -46.09 -2.11 -7.46
N ARG A 452 -47.17 -1.62 -8.08
CA ARG A 452 -47.77 -0.35 -7.70
C ARG A 452 -48.31 -0.35 -6.27
N VAL A 453 -48.92 -1.45 -5.84
CA VAL A 453 -49.36 -1.60 -4.43
C VAL A 453 -48.11 -1.56 -3.51
N ALA A 454 -47.07 -2.28 -3.83
CA ALA A 454 -45.85 -2.32 -3.04
C ALA A 454 -45.18 -0.94 -2.92
N ASP A 455 -45.09 -0.19 -4.04
CA ASP A 455 -44.48 1.14 -4.07
C ASP A 455 -45.24 2.12 -3.18
N VAL A 456 -46.61 2.17 -3.30
CA VAL A 456 -47.45 3.02 -2.46
C VAL A 456 -47.38 2.59 -1.00
N PHE A 457 -47.39 1.28 -0.74
CA PHE A 457 -47.32 0.68 0.59
C PHE A 457 -46.05 1.07 1.32
N ASN A 458 -44.89 0.92 0.65
CA ASN A 458 -43.61 1.30 1.20
C ASN A 458 -43.47 2.83 1.36
N ALA A 459 -43.93 3.62 0.40
CA ALA A 459 -43.84 5.07 0.47
C ALA A 459 -44.68 5.64 1.64
N SER A 460 -45.85 5.06 1.92
CA SER A 460 -46.74 5.51 3.01
C SER A 460 -46.29 4.99 4.37
N LEU A 461 -46.00 3.69 4.50
CA LEU A 461 -45.82 3.02 5.78
C LEU A 461 -44.35 2.71 6.09
N GLY A 462 -43.47 2.60 5.10
CA GLY A 462 -42.07 2.15 5.27
C GLY A 462 -41.22 2.99 6.24
N LYS A 463 -41.55 4.27 6.44
CA LYS A 463 -40.91 5.17 7.42
C LYS A 463 -41.34 4.92 8.88
N TYR A 464 -42.43 4.17 9.08
CA TYR A 464 -43.02 3.91 10.40
C TYR A 464 -42.84 2.46 10.88
N GLY A 465 -42.44 1.55 9.98
CA GLY A 465 -42.24 0.15 10.28
C GLY A 465 -41.71 -0.63 9.10
N GLN A 466 -41.80 -1.95 9.18
CA GLN A 466 -41.32 -2.86 8.14
C GLN A 466 -42.49 -3.35 7.28
N CYS A 467 -42.30 -3.30 5.97
CA CYS A 467 -43.26 -3.73 4.96
C CYS A 467 -42.85 -5.05 4.34
N TYR A 468 -43.75 -5.99 4.28
CA TYR A 468 -43.50 -7.35 3.80
C TYR A 468 -44.47 -7.73 2.70
N ARG A 469 -44.06 -8.57 1.75
CA ARG A 469 -44.92 -9.34 0.88
C ARG A 469 -44.81 -10.81 1.22
N ILE A 470 -45.87 -11.40 1.76
CA ILE A 470 -45.85 -12.79 2.29
C ILE A 470 -46.51 -13.81 1.36
N GLY A 471 -47.34 -13.36 0.41
CA GLY A 471 -48.01 -14.17 -0.58
C GLY A 471 -48.11 -13.47 -1.92
N GLY A 472 -48.89 -14.03 -2.86
CA GLY A 472 -49.08 -13.46 -4.18
C GLY A 472 -49.73 -12.06 -4.12
N ASP A 473 -50.77 -11.91 -3.33
CA ASP A 473 -51.62 -10.73 -3.11
C ASP A 473 -51.61 -10.24 -1.66
N GLU A 474 -50.81 -10.86 -0.79
CA GLU A 474 -50.81 -10.58 0.65
C GLU A 474 -49.57 -9.74 1.05
N PHE A 475 -49.86 -8.63 1.75
CA PHE A 475 -48.84 -7.73 2.32
C PHE A 475 -49.00 -7.59 3.82
N VAL A 476 -47.93 -7.40 4.55
CA VAL A 476 -47.92 -7.20 6.00
C VAL A 476 -47.11 -5.97 6.35
N PHE A 477 -47.62 -5.23 7.35
CA PHE A 477 -46.91 -4.14 8.00
C PHE A 477 -46.73 -4.44 9.48
N ILE A 478 -45.54 -4.24 9.99
CA ILE A 478 -45.23 -4.41 11.41
C ILE A 478 -44.50 -3.18 11.92
N SER A 479 -44.99 -2.59 13.00
CA SER A 479 -44.30 -1.52 13.74
C SER A 479 -44.20 -1.87 15.22
N THR A 480 -43.07 -1.52 15.83
CA THR A 480 -42.81 -1.66 17.28
C THR A 480 -42.71 -0.28 17.97
N THR A 481 -43.12 0.79 17.28
CA THR A 481 -43.08 2.15 17.78
C THR A 481 -44.31 2.44 18.62
N PRO A 482 -44.24 2.68 19.94
CA PRO A 482 -45.40 2.98 20.79
C PRO A 482 -46.14 4.22 20.31
N GLY A 483 -47.49 4.17 20.34
CA GLY A 483 -48.35 5.29 20.00
C GLY A 483 -48.42 5.61 18.50
N ILE A 484 -47.97 4.72 17.63
CA ILE A 484 -48.01 4.91 16.17
C ILE A 484 -49.40 4.75 15.54
N GLU A 485 -50.39 4.24 16.27
CA GLU A 485 -51.67 3.80 15.75
C GLU A 485 -52.44 4.92 15.01
N ASP A 486 -52.61 6.10 15.59
CA ASP A 486 -53.31 7.22 14.94
C ASP A 486 -52.60 7.62 13.63
N LYS A 487 -51.26 7.64 13.65
CA LYS A 487 -50.46 7.95 12.47
C LYS A 487 -50.59 6.87 11.40
N PHE A 488 -50.55 5.62 11.82
CA PHE A 488 -50.79 4.49 10.92
C PHE A 488 -52.15 4.56 10.25
N LEU A 489 -53.21 4.83 10.99
CA LEU A 489 -54.56 4.96 10.44
C LEU A 489 -54.65 6.11 9.42
N GLN A 490 -54.08 7.28 9.73
CA GLN A 490 -54.04 8.41 8.81
C GLN A 490 -53.31 8.05 7.51
N GLU A 491 -52.10 7.44 7.61
CA GLU A 491 -51.30 7.06 6.44
C GLU A 491 -51.95 5.90 5.66
N ASN A 492 -52.66 5.01 6.35
CA ASN A 492 -53.43 3.93 5.70
C ASN A 492 -54.57 4.47 4.85
N ASP A 493 -55.30 5.50 5.31
CA ASP A 493 -56.38 6.15 4.51
C ASP A 493 -55.76 6.80 3.27
N HIS A 494 -54.63 7.48 3.39
CA HIS A 494 -53.86 8.03 2.26
C HIS A 494 -53.36 6.93 1.31
N LEU A 495 -52.87 5.83 1.84
CA LEU A 495 -52.42 4.67 1.06
C LEU A 495 -53.57 4.12 0.18
N ILE A 496 -54.72 3.87 0.78
CA ILE A 496 -55.88 3.32 0.05
C ILE A 496 -56.35 4.27 -1.06
N ALA A 497 -56.32 5.59 -0.83
CA ALA A 497 -56.72 6.60 -1.80
C ALA A 497 -55.73 6.71 -2.99
N ASN A 498 -54.43 6.34 -2.80
CA ASN A 498 -53.37 6.52 -3.78
C ASN A 498 -53.06 5.29 -4.65
N PHE A 499 -53.72 4.15 -4.46
CA PHE A 499 -53.50 2.97 -5.30
C PHE A 499 -53.85 3.19 -6.77
N GLY A 500 -54.92 3.96 -7.03
CA GLY A 500 -55.36 4.24 -8.38
C GLY A 500 -55.98 3.03 -9.08
N SER A 501 -55.70 2.88 -10.37
CA SER A 501 -56.26 1.82 -11.21
C SER A 501 -55.22 1.24 -12.16
N ILE A 502 -55.44 0.01 -12.61
CA ILE A 502 -54.71 -0.63 -13.71
C ILE A 502 -55.56 -0.56 -14.96
N SER A 503 -54.99 -0.19 -16.09
CA SER A 503 -55.67 -0.12 -17.39
C SER A 503 -54.94 -0.96 -18.45
N ASP A 504 -55.78 -1.47 -19.38
CA ASP A 504 -55.33 -2.11 -20.61
C ASP A 504 -56.29 -1.72 -21.73
N GLY A 505 -55.94 -0.68 -22.49
CA GLY A 505 -56.84 -0.04 -23.44
C GLY A 505 -58.09 0.53 -22.76
N ASP A 506 -59.27 0.02 -23.13
CA ASP A 506 -60.54 0.47 -22.60
C ASP A 506 -60.91 -0.15 -21.24
N ASN A 507 -60.18 -1.15 -20.78
CA ASN A 507 -60.45 -1.79 -19.50
C ASN A 507 -59.75 -1.05 -18.37
N LEU A 508 -60.48 -0.54 -17.39
CA LEU A 508 -60.01 0.12 -16.19
C LEU A 508 -60.45 -0.65 -14.95
N VAL A 509 -59.50 -1.15 -14.18
CA VAL A 509 -59.77 -1.85 -12.92
C VAL A 509 -59.17 -1.08 -11.75
N PRO A 510 -60.00 -0.59 -10.80
CA PRO A 510 -59.49 0.07 -9.61
C PRO A 510 -58.75 -0.91 -8.72
N ILE A 511 -57.62 -0.48 -8.17
CA ILE A 511 -56.84 -1.25 -7.19
C ILE A 511 -57.48 -1.03 -5.83
N THR A 512 -57.94 -2.12 -5.22
CA THR A 512 -58.52 -2.09 -3.88
C THR A 512 -57.86 -3.17 -3.02
N VAL A 513 -57.77 -2.91 -1.72
CA VAL A 513 -57.21 -3.85 -0.75
C VAL A 513 -58.18 -4.06 0.41
N ALA A 514 -58.28 -5.27 0.91
CA ALA A 514 -58.87 -5.55 2.21
C ALA A 514 -57.79 -5.47 3.27
N MET A 515 -58.05 -4.83 4.41
CA MET A 515 -57.08 -4.65 5.48
C MET A 515 -57.69 -4.97 6.84
N GLY A 516 -56.93 -5.67 7.68
CA GLY A 516 -57.20 -5.82 9.09
C GLY A 516 -55.94 -5.50 9.90
N TYR A 517 -56.08 -4.91 11.05
CA TYR A 517 -54.97 -4.63 11.96
C TYR A 517 -55.34 -4.91 13.41
N CYS A 518 -54.29 -5.18 14.22
CA CYS A 518 -54.41 -5.34 15.67
C CYS A 518 -53.18 -4.74 16.35
N VAL A 519 -53.38 -4.23 17.57
CA VAL A 519 -52.32 -3.64 18.39
C VAL A 519 -52.15 -4.46 19.65
N LEU A 520 -50.92 -4.85 19.93
CA LEU A 520 -50.51 -5.35 21.25
C LEU A 520 -49.89 -4.18 22.02
N ASP A 521 -50.45 -3.84 23.13
CA ASP A 521 -49.90 -2.89 24.07
C ASP A 521 -49.53 -3.60 25.39
N GLY A 522 -48.73 -2.98 26.23
CA GLY A 522 -48.23 -3.60 27.50
C GLY A 522 -49.33 -4.00 28.50
N ASN A 523 -50.61 -3.64 28.25
CA ASN A 523 -51.76 -3.96 29.08
C ASN A 523 -52.59 -5.13 28.51
N SER A 524 -52.29 -5.59 27.31
CA SER A 524 -52.98 -6.66 26.61
C SER A 524 -52.56 -8.04 27.14
N SER A 525 -53.52 -8.95 27.32
CA SER A 525 -53.22 -10.36 27.59
C SER A 525 -52.90 -11.19 26.35
N MET A 526 -52.92 -10.58 25.16
CA MET A 526 -52.66 -11.21 23.86
C MET A 526 -51.17 -11.48 23.69
N ASN A 527 -50.84 -12.50 22.94
CA ASN A 527 -49.48 -12.76 22.44
C ASN A 527 -49.36 -12.40 20.97
N VAL A 528 -48.15 -12.50 20.38
CA VAL A 528 -47.87 -12.16 18.96
C VAL A 528 -48.74 -12.99 18.03
N THR A 529 -48.92 -14.25 18.30
CA THR A 529 -49.79 -15.14 17.48
C THR A 529 -51.25 -14.74 17.53
N ASP A 530 -51.75 -14.29 18.69
CA ASP A 530 -53.13 -13.84 18.87
C ASP A 530 -53.43 -12.59 18.03
N ILE A 531 -52.50 -11.58 18.02
CA ILE A 531 -52.72 -10.36 17.22
C ILE A 531 -52.64 -10.62 15.72
N ILE A 532 -51.84 -11.58 15.27
CA ILE A 532 -51.77 -12.00 13.87
C ILE A 532 -53.11 -12.62 13.46
N HIS A 533 -53.66 -13.53 14.25
CA HIS A 533 -54.95 -14.15 13.99
C HIS A 533 -56.11 -13.17 14.01
N GLU A 534 -56.14 -12.22 14.94
CA GLU A 534 -57.17 -11.19 15.01
C GLU A 534 -57.13 -10.26 13.80
N ALA A 535 -55.92 -9.79 13.41
CA ALA A 535 -55.74 -8.96 12.23
C ALA A 535 -56.19 -9.68 10.94
N ASP A 536 -55.83 -10.97 10.79
CA ASP A 536 -56.25 -11.80 9.65
C ASP A 536 -57.77 -11.97 9.61
N SER A 537 -58.41 -12.22 10.74
CA SER A 537 -59.89 -12.34 10.86
C SER A 537 -60.60 -11.04 10.41
N LEU A 538 -60.10 -9.90 10.88
CA LEU A 538 -60.62 -8.56 10.49
C LEU A 538 -60.43 -8.28 8.99
N MET A 539 -59.31 -8.63 8.42
CA MET A 539 -59.05 -8.52 6.98
C MET A 539 -60.03 -9.38 6.17
N TYR A 540 -60.25 -10.63 6.61
CA TYR A 540 -61.15 -11.54 5.92
C TYR A 540 -62.59 -11.06 5.97
N GLU A 541 -63.10 -10.53 7.08
CA GLU A 541 -64.41 -9.91 7.21
C GLU A 541 -64.57 -8.72 6.25
N LYS A 542 -63.55 -7.85 6.18
CA LYS A 542 -63.50 -6.72 5.25
C LYS A 542 -63.57 -7.18 3.79
N LYS A 543 -62.80 -8.23 3.45
CA LYS A 543 -62.82 -8.82 2.10
C LYS A 543 -64.19 -9.35 1.71
N ARG A 544 -64.93 -10.00 2.64
CA ARG A 544 -66.30 -10.47 2.41
C ARG A 544 -67.27 -9.32 2.15
N THR A 545 -67.23 -8.27 2.96
CA THR A 545 -68.11 -7.10 2.79
C THR A 545 -67.86 -6.35 1.49
N MET A 546 -66.61 -6.28 1.04
CA MET A 546 -66.22 -5.67 -0.25
C MET A 546 -66.73 -6.50 -1.43
N LYS A 547 -66.73 -7.82 -1.38
CA LYS A 547 -67.27 -8.71 -2.43
C LYS A 547 -68.78 -8.58 -2.58
N HIS A 548 -69.51 -8.42 -1.46
CA HIS A 548 -70.96 -8.24 -1.50
C HIS A 548 -71.44 -6.87 -2.04
N ARG A 549 -70.60 -5.84 -2.05
CA ARG A 549 -70.89 -4.52 -2.62
C ARG A 549 -70.61 -4.44 -4.13
N THR A 550 -69.82 -5.38 -4.68
CA THR A 550 -69.46 -5.41 -6.10
C THR A 550 -70.18 -6.47 -6.91
N SER A 551 -70.98 -7.30 -6.30
CA SER A 551 -71.98 -8.19 -6.93
C SER A 551 -73.36 -7.51 -6.94
#